data_8df0cbe62498828ed4a169f8c7751ba8
#
_entry.id   8df0cbe62498828ed4a169f8c7751ba8
#
_cell.length_a   1.000
_cell.length_b   1.000
_cell.length_c   1.000
_cell.angle_alpha   90.00
_cell.angle_beta   90.00
_cell.angle_gamma   90.00
#
_symmetry.space_group_name_H-M   'P 1'
#
loop_
_entity.id
_entity.type
_entity.pdbx_description
1 polymer ?
#
loop_
_entity_poly.entity_id
_entity_poly.type
_entity_poly.pdbx_seq_one_letter_code
_entity_poly.pdbx_strand_id
1 'polypeptide(L)'
;MSDSLNVMAVVGSLQEKSITRVAVRHVVDGLEAAGCTVDWLDLAETNLPMVNTDTTFGAAHYAPLKARVQTADVFVLGTPDYHGSISGALKNFLDHFWKEFTGKLFAPMVASHEKGLTAHDQMRTVARQCYAWSLPYAVSFMEKEDVADGEIVSDKFRDRLEMMIRDVQVYGGLIASQRRADLAGTDATFLAQLRK
;
A
#
# COMPACT_ATOMS: atom_id res chain seq x y z
N MET A 1 3.56 -21.57 14.90
CA MET A 1 3.76 -20.10 15.00
C MET A 1 3.25 -19.54 13.69
N SER A 2 2.28 -18.62 13.69
CA SER A 2 1.86 -17.98 12.43
C SER A 2 3.04 -17.14 11.93
N ASP A 3 3.38 -17.29 10.66
CA ASP A 3 4.39 -16.43 10.03
C ASP A 3 3.99 -14.97 10.24
N SER A 4 4.96 -14.10 10.56
CA SER A 4 4.73 -12.65 10.67
C SER A 4 4.13 -12.13 9.38
N LEU A 5 3.12 -11.25 9.47
CA LEU A 5 2.52 -10.61 8.30
C LEU A 5 3.54 -9.63 7.69
N ASN A 6 3.82 -9.77 6.40
CA ASN A 6 4.73 -8.89 5.68
C ASN A 6 3.95 -7.73 5.06
N VAL A 7 4.26 -6.51 5.46
CA VAL A 7 3.61 -5.30 4.97
C VAL A 7 4.62 -4.44 4.22
N MET A 8 4.30 -4.01 3.01
CA MET A 8 5.05 -2.96 2.34
C MET A 8 4.31 -1.64 2.49
N ALA A 9 4.95 -0.66 3.12
CA ALA A 9 4.41 0.68 3.27
C ALA A 9 5.04 1.60 2.22
N VAL A 10 4.21 2.14 1.32
CA VAL A 10 4.66 2.97 0.20
C VAL A 10 4.21 4.41 0.41
N VAL A 11 5.16 5.35 0.42
CA VAL A 11 4.91 6.79 0.48
C VAL A 11 4.99 7.38 -0.91
N GLY A 12 3.83 7.75 -1.47
CA GLY A 12 3.70 8.32 -2.81
C GLY A 12 3.89 9.84 -2.88
N SER A 13 4.27 10.50 -1.79
CA SER A 13 4.54 11.94 -1.76
C SER A 13 6.03 12.23 -1.92
N LEU A 14 6.37 13.11 -2.85
CA LEU A 14 7.76 13.54 -3.05
C LEU A 14 8.12 14.80 -2.25
N GLN A 15 7.19 15.36 -1.47
CA GLN A 15 7.44 16.53 -0.65
C GLN A 15 8.37 16.19 0.52
N GLU A 16 9.30 17.09 0.84
CA GLU A 16 10.19 16.96 1.99
C GLU A 16 9.38 16.94 3.31
N LYS A 17 8.50 17.91 3.51
CA LYS A 17 7.57 18.00 4.66
C LYS A 17 6.21 17.39 4.29
N SER A 18 6.15 16.07 4.16
CA SER A 18 4.96 15.37 3.68
C SER A 18 4.08 14.89 4.83
N ILE A 19 2.83 15.37 4.89
CA ILE A 19 1.81 14.83 5.81
C ILE A 19 1.46 13.37 5.48
N THR A 20 1.59 12.96 4.22
CA THR A 20 1.43 11.56 3.81
C THR A 20 2.47 10.67 4.50
N ARG A 21 3.74 11.12 4.54
CA ARG A 21 4.82 10.38 5.22
C ARG A 21 4.54 10.25 6.71
N VAL A 22 4.08 11.31 7.38
CA VAL A 22 3.72 11.30 8.81
C VAL A 22 2.63 10.27 9.08
N ALA A 23 1.55 10.31 8.32
CA ALA A 23 0.42 9.39 8.51
C ALA A 23 0.79 7.92 8.24
N VAL A 24 1.55 7.64 7.16
CA VAL A 24 2.02 6.29 6.84
C VAL A 24 3.00 5.79 7.92
N ARG A 25 3.89 6.67 8.45
CA ARG A 25 4.82 6.30 9.52
C ARG A 25 4.08 5.86 10.78
N HIS A 26 3.04 6.58 11.18
CA HIS A 26 2.21 6.18 12.34
C HIS A 26 1.61 4.78 12.16
N VAL A 27 1.11 4.46 10.96
CA VAL A 27 0.59 3.10 10.67
C VAL A 27 1.70 2.06 10.74
N VAL A 28 2.88 2.38 10.20
CA VAL A 28 4.05 1.48 10.26
C VAL A 28 4.44 1.18 11.70
N ASP A 29 4.60 2.22 12.53
CA ASP A 29 4.99 2.07 13.93
C ASP A 29 3.98 1.18 14.71
N GLY A 30 2.68 1.36 14.45
CA GLY A 30 1.63 0.53 15.04
C GLY A 30 1.68 -0.92 14.55
N LEU A 31 1.93 -1.16 13.27
CA LEU A 31 2.05 -2.50 12.70
C LEU A 31 3.29 -3.23 13.22
N GLU A 32 4.43 -2.55 13.33
CA GLU A 32 5.66 -3.11 13.90
C GLU A 32 5.48 -3.46 15.39
N ALA A 33 4.86 -2.56 16.16
CA ALA A 33 4.51 -2.81 17.57
C ALA A 33 3.61 -4.03 17.75
N ALA A 34 2.78 -4.32 16.75
CA ALA A 34 1.90 -5.48 16.75
C ALA A 34 2.53 -6.75 16.13
N GLY A 35 3.83 -6.73 15.83
CA GLY A 35 4.59 -7.89 15.37
C GLY A 35 4.57 -8.16 13.88
N CYS A 36 4.11 -7.20 13.05
CA CYS A 36 4.27 -7.27 11.59
C CYS A 36 5.71 -6.97 11.19
N THR A 37 6.14 -7.55 10.07
CA THR A 37 7.39 -7.17 9.40
C THR A 37 7.07 -6.10 8.37
N VAL A 38 7.61 -4.88 8.54
CA VAL A 38 7.29 -3.78 7.63
C VAL A 38 8.49 -3.42 6.77
N ASP A 39 8.27 -3.39 5.46
CA ASP A 39 9.19 -2.89 4.45
C ASP A 39 8.78 -1.47 4.04
N TRP A 40 9.59 -0.49 4.42
CA TRP A 40 9.37 0.92 4.10
C TRP A 40 9.90 1.29 2.73
N LEU A 41 9.06 1.88 1.89
CA LEU A 41 9.42 2.41 0.57
C LEU A 41 8.96 3.86 0.43
N ASP A 42 9.88 4.80 0.60
CA ASP A 42 9.63 6.22 0.33
C ASP A 42 10.05 6.55 -1.10
N LEU A 43 9.09 6.95 -1.92
CA LEU A 43 9.35 7.29 -3.33
C LEU A 43 10.07 8.63 -3.50
N ALA A 44 10.17 9.45 -2.45
CA ALA A 44 11.03 10.64 -2.46
C ALA A 44 12.52 10.27 -2.33
N GLU A 45 12.82 9.19 -1.62
CA GLU A 45 14.18 8.69 -1.41
C GLU A 45 14.60 7.67 -2.48
N THR A 46 13.62 7.03 -3.10
CA THR A 46 13.84 6.00 -4.12
C THR A 46 13.65 6.61 -5.50
N ASN A 47 14.74 6.86 -6.23
CA ASN A 47 14.69 7.32 -7.61
C ASN A 47 14.17 6.19 -8.52
N LEU A 48 12.84 6.08 -8.64
CA LEU A 48 12.18 5.09 -9.48
C LEU A 48 11.93 5.68 -10.89
N PRO A 49 12.67 5.25 -11.93
CA PRO A 49 12.46 5.74 -13.29
C PRO A 49 11.01 5.52 -13.75
N MET A 50 10.53 6.39 -14.62
CA MET A 50 9.19 6.19 -15.23
C MET A 50 9.16 4.84 -15.95
N VAL A 51 8.06 4.11 -15.75
CA VAL A 51 7.87 2.81 -16.38
C VAL A 51 7.87 2.94 -17.91
N ASN A 52 8.67 2.11 -18.54
CA ASN A 52 8.71 1.90 -19.98
C ASN A 52 8.75 0.39 -20.20
N THR A 53 7.73 -0.14 -20.84
CA THR A 53 7.55 -1.59 -21.03
C THR A 53 8.70 -2.27 -21.79
N ASP A 54 9.45 -1.52 -22.61
CA ASP A 54 10.55 -2.07 -23.39
C ASP A 54 11.84 -2.21 -22.57
N THR A 55 12.02 -1.40 -21.52
CA THR A 55 13.31 -1.30 -20.82
C THR A 55 13.22 -1.59 -19.31
N THR A 56 12.10 -1.29 -18.64
CA THR A 56 11.97 -1.35 -17.18
C THR A 56 12.24 -2.75 -16.63
N PHE A 57 11.70 -3.78 -17.25
CA PHE A 57 11.75 -5.15 -16.72
C PHE A 57 13.14 -5.80 -16.80
N GLY A 58 14.04 -5.25 -17.61
CA GLY A 58 15.46 -5.62 -17.67
C GLY A 58 16.39 -4.69 -16.90
N ALA A 59 15.88 -3.60 -16.31
CA ALA A 59 16.70 -2.62 -15.63
C ALA A 59 17.16 -3.09 -14.24
N ALA A 60 18.31 -2.63 -13.79
CA ALA A 60 18.94 -3.05 -12.54
C ALA A 60 18.08 -2.81 -11.29
N HIS A 61 17.23 -1.77 -11.28
CA HIS A 61 16.34 -1.46 -10.16
C HIS A 61 15.14 -2.40 -10.05
N TYR A 62 14.73 -3.05 -11.16
CA TYR A 62 13.46 -3.78 -11.21
C TYR A 62 13.51 -5.07 -10.38
N ALA A 63 14.50 -5.93 -10.58
CA ALA A 63 14.54 -7.24 -9.91
C ALA A 63 14.59 -7.14 -8.37
N PRO A 64 15.41 -6.26 -7.76
CA PRO A 64 15.41 -6.07 -6.31
C PRO A 64 14.07 -5.54 -5.78
N LEU A 65 13.45 -4.57 -6.46
CA LEU A 65 12.18 -4.01 -6.05
C LEU A 65 11.05 -5.04 -6.21
N LYS A 66 11.06 -5.82 -7.29
CA LYS A 66 10.11 -6.92 -7.51
C LYS A 66 10.17 -7.96 -6.38
N ALA A 67 11.36 -8.34 -5.93
CA ALA A 67 11.52 -9.29 -4.83
C ALA A 67 10.86 -8.77 -3.53
N ARG A 68 11.04 -7.48 -3.20
CA ARG A 68 10.37 -6.81 -2.06
C ARG A 68 8.85 -6.85 -2.22
N VAL A 69 8.32 -6.46 -3.39
CA VAL A 69 6.88 -6.48 -3.70
C VAL A 69 6.31 -7.91 -3.62
N GLN A 70 7.05 -8.92 -4.07
CA GLN A 70 6.63 -10.32 -4.00
C GLN A 70 6.52 -10.83 -2.56
N THR A 71 7.42 -10.40 -1.66
CA THR A 71 7.42 -10.80 -0.25
C THR A 71 6.24 -10.23 0.52
N ALA A 72 5.80 -9.03 0.20
CA ALA A 72 4.69 -8.37 0.90
C ALA A 72 3.38 -9.15 0.75
N ASP A 73 2.62 -9.24 1.84
CA ASP A 73 1.24 -9.74 1.89
C ASP A 73 0.22 -8.59 1.79
N VAL A 74 0.58 -7.42 2.32
CA VAL A 74 -0.25 -6.21 2.37
C VAL A 74 0.54 -5.01 1.87
N PHE A 75 -0.16 -4.07 1.22
CA PHE A 75 0.39 -2.78 0.79
C PHE A 75 -0.36 -1.64 1.49
N VAL A 76 0.30 -0.91 2.38
CA VAL A 76 -0.16 0.38 2.87
C VAL A 76 0.28 1.43 1.86
N LEU A 77 -0.69 2.04 1.16
CA LEU A 77 -0.43 2.94 0.04
C LEU A 77 -0.83 4.36 0.39
N GLY A 78 0.15 5.19 0.75
CA GLY A 78 -0.07 6.61 1.04
C GLY A 78 0.16 7.50 -0.18
N THR A 79 -0.76 8.41 -0.49
CA THR A 79 -0.66 9.33 -1.62
C THR A 79 -1.24 10.71 -1.27
N PRO A 80 -0.67 11.81 -1.78
CA PRO A 80 -1.41 13.04 -1.91
C PRO A 80 -2.46 12.93 -3.02
N ASP A 81 -3.56 13.66 -2.87
CA ASP A 81 -4.54 13.87 -3.93
C ASP A 81 -4.10 15.07 -4.78
N TYR A 82 -3.78 14.81 -6.03
CA TYR A 82 -3.48 15.83 -7.02
C TYR A 82 -4.56 15.82 -8.11
N HIS A 83 -5.43 16.83 -8.09
CA HIS A 83 -6.51 16.99 -9.07
C HIS A 83 -7.48 15.80 -9.10
N GLY A 84 -7.82 15.25 -7.92
CA GLY A 84 -8.71 14.10 -7.81
C GLY A 84 -8.05 12.75 -8.16
N SER A 85 -6.71 12.69 -8.17
CA SER A 85 -5.95 11.50 -8.57
C SER A 85 -4.83 11.19 -7.60
N ILE A 86 -4.37 9.94 -7.60
CA ILE A 86 -3.14 9.55 -6.92
C ILE A 86 -1.94 10.27 -7.55
N SER A 87 -0.87 10.46 -6.77
CA SER A 87 0.36 11.07 -7.29
C SER A 87 0.96 10.27 -8.46
N GLY A 88 1.62 10.98 -9.38
CA GLY A 88 2.37 10.32 -10.45
C GLY A 88 3.44 9.35 -9.95
N ALA A 89 4.06 9.66 -8.80
CA ALA A 89 5.05 8.77 -8.18
C ALA A 89 4.42 7.44 -7.73
N LEU A 90 3.28 7.47 -7.03
CA LEU A 90 2.59 6.25 -6.64
C LEU A 90 2.06 5.49 -7.87
N LYS A 91 1.50 6.20 -8.85
CA LYS A 91 1.04 5.56 -10.09
C LYS A 91 2.19 4.87 -10.81
N ASN A 92 3.34 5.52 -10.93
CA ASN A 92 4.53 4.92 -11.52
C ASN A 92 4.98 3.64 -10.78
N PHE A 93 4.99 3.65 -9.44
CA PHE A 93 5.27 2.44 -8.66
C PHE A 93 4.28 1.32 -8.96
N LEU A 94 2.98 1.61 -8.99
CA LEU A 94 1.94 0.62 -9.28
C LEU A 94 2.06 0.05 -10.70
N ASP A 95 2.48 0.85 -11.68
CA ASP A 95 2.65 0.44 -13.08
C ASP A 95 3.83 -0.50 -13.33
N HIS A 96 4.78 -0.60 -12.38
CA HIS A 96 5.86 -1.57 -12.45
C HIS A 96 5.41 -3.02 -12.22
N PHE A 97 4.23 -3.23 -11.59
CA PHE A 97 3.81 -4.54 -11.11
C PHE A 97 2.34 -4.83 -11.48
N TRP A 98 2.05 -6.07 -11.66
CA TRP A 98 0.70 -6.57 -11.90
C TRP A 98 0.44 -7.86 -11.13
N LYS A 99 1.05 -8.98 -11.58
CA LYS A 99 0.87 -10.31 -10.98
C LYS A 99 1.36 -10.37 -9.54
N GLU A 100 2.31 -9.54 -9.20
CA GLU A 100 2.91 -9.43 -7.88
C GLU A 100 1.91 -8.95 -6.81
N PHE A 101 0.85 -8.24 -7.22
CA PHE A 101 -0.22 -7.77 -6.35
C PHE A 101 -1.37 -8.80 -6.19
N THR A 102 -1.46 -9.80 -7.06
CA THR A 102 -2.60 -10.71 -7.11
C THR A 102 -2.83 -11.43 -5.79
N GLY A 103 -4.06 -11.35 -5.26
CA GLY A 103 -4.50 -11.97 -4.02
C GLY A 103 -3.99 -11.29 -2.74
N LYS A 104 -3.36 -10.13 -2.83
CA LYS A 104 -2.84 -9.36 -1.68
C LYS A 104 -3.79 -8.22 -1.30
N LEU A 105 -3.61 -7.64 -0.11
CA LEU A 105 -4.48 -6.58 0.40
C LEU A 105 -3.87 -5.20 0.15
N PHE A 106 -4.66 -4.26 -0.39
CA PHE A 106 -4.36 -2.83 -0.44
C PHE A 106 -5.08 -2.09 0.69
N ALA A 107 -4.34 -1.27 1.40
CA ALA A 107 -4.79 -0.41 2.48
C ALA A 107 -4.47 1.06 2.11
N PRO A 108 -5.36 1.74 1.35
CA PRO A 108 -5.09 3.05 0.80
C PRO A 108 -5.31 4.19 1.79
N MET A 109 -4.43 5.21 1.73
CA MET A 109 -4.47 6.44 2.52
C MET A 109 -4.28 7.65 1.61
N VAL A 110 -5.11 8.67 1.74
CA VAL A 110 -5.09 9.85 0.86
C VAL A 110 -5.01 11.15 1.65
N ALA A 111 -3.95 11.91 1.46
CA ALA A 111 -3.86 13.30 1.89
C ALA A 111 -4.59 14.19 0.90
N SER A 112 -5.72 14.80 1.29
CA SER A 112 -6.57 15.57 0.39
C SER A 112 -7.25 16.73 1.12
N HIS A 113 -7.50 17.83 0.42
CA HIS A 113 -8.32 18.94 0.91
C HIS A 113 -9.83 18.61 0.92
N GLU A 114 -10.25 17.57 0.17
CA GLU A 114 -11.65 17.15 0.03
C GLU A 114 -11.77 15.66 0.21
N LYS A 115 -11.77 14.97 1.15
CA LYS A 115 -11.96 13.51 1.38
C LYS A 115 -11.27 12.54 0.41
N GLY A 116 -10.72 13.01 -0.73
CA GLY A 116 -9.94 12.21 -1.68
C GLY A 116 -10.67 11.00 -2.30
N LEU A 117 -12.00 11.09 -2.48
CA LEU A 117 -12.85 9.96 -2.91
C LEU A 117 -12.41 9.39 -4.24
N THR A 118 -12.13 10.24 -5.23
CA THR A 118 -11.71 9.82 -6.57
C THR A 118 -10.35 9.13 -6.57
N ALA A 119 -9.39 9.59 -5.76
CA ALA A 119 -8.11 8.93 -5.58
C ALA A 119 -8.26 7.55 -4.91
N HIS A 120 -9.18 7.40 -3.95
CA HIS A 120 -9.52 6.10 -3.36
C HIS A 120 -10.15 5.16 -4.39
N ASP A 121 -11.11 5.64 -5.20
CA ASP A 121 -11.74 4.83 -6.24
C ASP A 121 -10.74 4.41 -7.32
N GLN A 122 -9.78 5.26 -7.63
CA GLN A 122 -8.68 4.92 -8.54
C GLN A 122 -7.81 3.79 -7.97
N MET A 123 -7.43 3.83 -6.69
CA MET A 123 -6.67 2.74 -6.06
C MET A 123 -7.47 1.44 -5.97
N ARG A 124 -8.77 1.49 -5.72
CA ARG A 124 -9.67 0.32 -5.81
C ARG A 124 -9.73 -0.24 -7.22
N THR A 125 -9.76 0.63 -8.23
CA THR A 125 -9.71 0.21 -9.63
C THR A 125 -8.41 -0.51 -9.95
N VAL A 126 -7.26 0.00 -9.49
CA VAL A 126 -5.97 -0.68 -9.64
C VAL A 126 -5.97 -2.03 -8.93
N ALA A 127 -6.44 -2.09 -7.67
CA ALA A 127 -6.55 -3.36 -6.94
C ALA A 127 -7.36 -4.39 -7.72
N ARG A 128 -8.56 -4.02 -8.21
CA ARG A 128 -9.41 -4.89 -9.02
C ARG A 128 -8.73 -5.37 -10.30
N GLN A 129 -8.02 -4.48 -11.01
CA GLN A 129 -7.30 -4.83 -12.24
C GLN A 129 -6.15 -5.82 -11.99
N CYS A 130 -5.53 -5.74 -10.82
CA CYS A 130 -4.44 -6.63 -10.39
C CYS A 130 -4.92 -7.88 -9.63
N TYR A 131 -6.25 -8.10 -9.54
CA TYR A 131 -6.84 -9.17 -8.72
C TYR A 131 -6.40 -9.11 -7.26
N ALA A 132 -6.19 -7.89 -6.73
CA ALA A 132 -5.91 -7.63 -5.33
C ALA A 132 -7.20 -7.27 -4.57
N TRP A 133 -7.17 -7.46 -3.26
CA TRP A 133 -8.21 -7.00 -2.34
C TRP A 133 -7.95 -5.54 -1.95
N SER A 134 -8.96 -4.83 -1.48
CA SER A 134 -8.82 -3.51 -0.89
C SER A 134 -9.66 -3.41 0.36
N LEU A 135 -9.19 -2.69 1.38
CA LEU A 135 -10.01 -2.36 2.54
C LEU A 135 -11.32 -1.68 2.07
N PRO A 136 -12.47 -1.98 2.73
CA PRO A 136 -13.78 -1.53 2.25
C PRO A 136 -14.07 -0.06 2.55
N TYR A 137 -13.18 0.64 3.23
CA TYR A 137 -13.33 2.04 3.61
C TYR A 137 -12.16 2.90 3.15
N ALA A 138 -12.33 4.21 3.25
CA ALA A 138 -11.32 5.21 2.92
C ALA A 138 -10.65 5.76 4.19
N VAL A 139 -9.34 6.01 4.14
CA VAL A 139 -8.60 6.79 5.13
C VAL A 139 -8.12 8.06 4.45
N SER A 140 -8.81 9.18 4.70
CA SER A 140 -8.46 10.49 4.18
C SER A 140 -8.10 11.42 5.33
N PHE A 141 -7.18 12.34 5.08
CA PHE A 141 -6.69 13.29 6.08
C PHE A 141 -6.23 14.59 5.42
N MET A 142 -6.21 15.66 6.20
CA MET A 142 -5.90 17.01 5.74
C MET A 142 -4.75 17.63 6.50
N GLU A 143 -4.00 18.48 5.79
CA GLU A 143 -2.99 19.32 6.42
C GLU A 143 -3.66 20.32 7.38
N LYS A 144 -3.03 20.57 8.53
CA LYS A 144 -3.46 21.44 9.63
C LYS A 144 -4.62 20.91 10.46
N GLU A 145 -5.57 20.19 9.88
CA GLU A 145 -6.71 19.63 10.62
C GLU A 145 -6.37 18.29 11.26
N ASP A 146 -5.70 17.40 10.52
CA ASP A 146 -5.36 16.06 10.97
C ASP A 146 -3.87 15.89 11.25
N VAL A 147 -3.03 16.53 10.43
CA VAL A 147 -1.57 16.52 10.56
C VAL A 147 -1.04 17.95 10.47
N ALA A 148 -0.36 18.41 11.51
CA ALA A 148 0.29 19.72 11.58
C ALA A 148 1.69 19.60 12.20
N ASP A 149 2.64 20.40 11.73
CA ASP A 149 4.02 20.47 12.24
C ASP A 149 4.74 19.11 12.38
N GLY A 150 4.38 18.17 11.51
CA GLY A 150 4.97 16.82 11.50
C GLY A 150 4.32 15.84 12.48
N GLU A 151 3.21 16.20 13.11
CA GLU A 151 2.51 15.38 14.10
C GLU A 151 1.03 15.19 13.74
N ILE A 152 0.43 14.09 14.19
CA ILE A 152 -1.01 13.85 14.12
C ILE A 152 -1.68 14.59 15.24
N VAL A 153 -2.50 15.60 14.91
CA VAL A 153 -3.15 16.50 15.88
C VAL A 153 -4.63 16.19 16.11
N SER A 154 -5.27 15.39 15.24
CA SER A 154 -6.68 15.02 15.31
C SER A 154 -6.85 13.66 15.98
N ASP A 155 -7.55 13.59 17.12
CA ASP A 155 -7.87 12.33 17.80
C ASP A 155 -8.76 11.45 16.91
N LYS A 156 -9.73 12.05 16.21
CA LYS A 156 -10.58 11.33 15.25
C LYS A 156 -9.78 10.67 14.13
N PHE A 157 -8.75 11.35 13.63
CA PHE A 157 -7.89 10.76 12.62
C PHE A 157 -7.01 9.66 13.23
N ARG A 158 -6.49 9.85 14.44
CA ARG A 158 -5.75 8.83 15.19
C ARG A 158 -6.58 7.55 15.34
N ASP A 159 -7.81 7.66 15.82
CA ASP A 159 -8.74 6.52 15.95
C ASP A 159 -8.96 5.80 14.62
N ARG A 160 -9.00 6.56 13.52
CA ARG A 160 -9.14 6.00 12.16
C ARG A 160 -7.90 5.21 11.74
N LEU A 161 -6.71 5.68 12.11
CA LEU A 161 -5.45 4.97 11.86
C LEU A 161 -5.34 3.70 12.70
N GLU A 162 -5.73 3.74 13.99
CA GLU A 162 -5.75 2.57 14.85
C GLU A 162 -6.71 1.49 14.33
N MET A 163 -7.89 1.89 13.85
CA MET A 163 -8.80 0.97 13.17
C MET A 163 -8.12 0.34 11.93
N MET A 164 -7.41 1.13 11.13
CA MET A 164 -6.71 0.63 9.95
C MET A 164 -5.58 -0.33 10.32
N ILE A 165 -4.78 -0.03 11.34
CA ILE A 165 -3.72 -0.90 11.86
C ILE A 165 -4.31 -2.26 12.25
N ARG A 166 -5.37 -2.25 13.07
CA ARG A 166 -6.08 -3.47 13.47
C ARG A 166 -6.61 -4.25 12.26
N ASP A 167 -7.22 -3.58 11.29
CA ASP A 167 -7.85 -4.25 10.15
C ASP A 167 -6.81 -4.80 9.17
N VAL A 168 -5.68 -4.13 9.00
CA VAL A 168 -4.52 -4.67 8.24
C VAL A 168 -4.03 -5.97 8.87
N GLN A 169 -3.89 -6.02 10.20
CA GLN A 169 -3.46 -7.24 10.89
C GLN A 169 -4.46 -8.39 10.70
N VAL A 170 -5.72 -8.14 10.97
CA VAL A 170 -6.75 -9.19 10.97
C VAL A 170 -7.06 -9.64 9.55
N TYR A 171 -7.48 -8.71 8.69
CA TYR A 171 -7.89 -9.07 7.33
C TYR A 171 -6.70 -9.36 6.43
N GLY A 172 -5.58 -8.65 6.61
CA GLY A 172 -4.32 -8.96 5.93
C GLY A 172 -3.85 -10.38 6.26
N GLY A 173 -3.86 -10.74 7.53
CA GLY A 173 -3.51 -12.08 7.99
C GLY A 173 -4.40 -13.19 7.42
N LEU A 174 -5.74 -12.97 7.42
CA LEU A 174 -6.70 -13.91 6.84
C LEU A 174 -6.50 -14.08 5.33
N ILE A 175 -6.36 -12.97 4.60
CA ILE A 175 -6.15 -12.97 3.14
C ILE A 175 -4.81 -13.63 2.80
N ALA A 176 -3.73 -13.31 3.52
CA ALA A 176 -2.42 -13.90 3.30
C ALA A 176 -2.41 -15.42 3.55
N SER A 177 -3.07 -15.86 4.63
CA SER A 177 -3.21 -17.28 4.94
C SER A 177 -3.97 -18.02 3.84
N GLN A 178 -5.12 -17.47 3.41
CA GLN A 178 -5.91 -18.09 2.34
C GLN A 178 -5.16 -18.07 1.01
N ARG A 179 -4.45 -16.96 0.69
CA ARG A 179 -3.61 -16.89 -0.51
C ARG A 179 -2.55 -17.99 -0.54
N ARG A 180 -1.87 -18.23 0.59
CA ARG A 180 -0.88 -19.32 0.69
C ARG A 180 -1.52 -20.69 0.49
N ALA A 181 -2.68 -20.92 1.08
CA ALA A 181 -3.44 -22.17 0.92
C ALA A 181 -3.86 -22.40 -0.55
N ASP A 182 -4.39 -21.37 -1.20
CA ASP A 182 -4.81 -21.44 -2.60
C ASP A 182 -3.63 -21.70 -3.55
N LEU A 183 -2.46 -21.10 -3.28
CA LEU A 183 -1.26 -21.34 -4.09
C LEU A 183 -0.67 -22.74 -3.90
N ALA A 184 -0.78 -23.31 -2.71
CA ALA A 184 -0.33 -24.68 -2.40
C ALA A 184 -1.33 -25.77 -2.83
N GLY A 185 -2.61 -25.40 -2.96
CA GLY A 185 -3.69 -26.33 -3.27
C GLY A 185 -3.88 -26.59 -4.77
N THR A 186 -4.91 -27.36 -5.10
CA THR A 186 -5.26 -27.74 -6.48
C THR A 186 -6.60 -27.17 -6.95
N ASP A 187 -7.35 -26.50 -6.06
CA ASP A 187 -8.67 -25.98 -6.36
C ASP A 187 -8.65 -24.93 -7.47
N ALA A 188 -9.72 -24.85 -8.25
CA ALA A 188 -9.89 -23.85 -9.29
C ALA A 188 -10.15 -22.47 -8.66
N THR A 189 -9.09 -21.70 -8.42
CA THR A 189 -9.15 -20.33 -7.89
C THR A 189 -8.57 -19.34 -8.90
N PHE A 190 -8.84 -18.03 -8.71
CA PHE A 190 -8.21 -16.99 -9.55
C PHE A 190 -6.68 -16.93 -9.38
N LEU A 191 -6.14 -17.54 -8.32
CA LEU A 191 -4.71 -17.67 -8.08
C LEU A 191 -4.05 -18.86 -8.79
N ALA A 192 -4.84 -19.78 -9.37
CA ALA A 192 -4.32 -21.01 -9.99
C ALA A 192 -3.26 -20.74 -11.06
N GLN A 193 -3.40 -19.64 -11.82
CA GLN A 193 -2.43 -19.22 -12.83
C GLN A 193 -1.06 -18.79 -12.26
N LEU A 194 -0.94 -18.58 -10.97
CA LEU A 194 0.31 -18.21 -10.29
C LEU A 194 1.03 -19.42 -9.68
N ARG A 195 0.40 -20.60 -9.70
CA ARG A 195 1.03 -21.85 -9.24
C ARG A 195 2.20 -22.20 -10.16
N LYS A 196 3.26 -22.67 -9.59
CA LYS A 196 4.47 -23.11 -10.32
C LYS A 196 4.40 -24.60 -10.58
#